data_dfb9fcd5ffc1846ea578dd20b7658bd6
#
_entry.id   dfb9fcd5ffc1846ea578dd20b7658bd6
#
_cell.length_a   1.000
_cell.length_b   1.000
_cell.length_c   1.000
_cell.angle_alpha   90.00
_cell.angle_beta   90.00
_cell.angle_gamma   90.00
#
_symmetry.space_group_name_H-M   'P 1'
#
loop_
_entity.id
_entity.type
_entity.pdbx_description
1 polymer ?
#
loop_
_entity_poly.entity_id
_entity_poly.type
_entity_poly.pdbx_seq_one_letter_code
_entity_poly.pdbx_strand_id
1 'polypeptide(L)'
;YYGDREHISTMANYFSTAAGGPGATSPSQSSDWNKGAVVTGQIGWKETVYLDGSYRRDWYRAFRQFKDRGTPEDYGYFGFGANAIVSNLVQLPEWFNYLKYRASYSEVGNSIPGIVYAGATRNFETGALVPSSWATFKNPRPEKTASFETGIEALFLNNRLSLDLTYYNSTMSNLYLVGTNASGKQIPMNSAKIRNQGIEATVGYDFKFG
;
A
#
# COMPACT_ATOMS: atom_id res chain seq x y z
N TYR A 1 -5.76 -13.64 1.87
CA TYR A 1 -7.04 -12.95 2.09
C TYR A 1 -7.71 -12.75 0.74
N TYR A 2 -8.85 -13.33 0.54
CA TYR A 2 -9.65 -13.23 -0.69
C TYR A 2 -10.80 -12.26 -0.40
N GLY A 3 -10.83 -11.12 -1.09
CA GLY A 3 -11.93 -10.18 -1.05
C GLY A 3 -12.51 -10.01 -2.44
N ASP A 4 -13.69 -10.55 -2.69
CA ASP A 4 -14.46 -10.30 -3.88
C ASP A 4 -15.56 -9.29 -3.53
N ARG A 5 -15.58 -8.14 -4.21
CA ARG A 5 -16.67 -7.17 -4.09
C ARG A 5 -17.37 -7.10 -5.43
N GLU A 6 -18.51 -7.75 -5.52
CA GLU A 6 -19.44 -7.52 -6.61
C GLU A 6 -20.40 -6.39 -6.23
N HIS A 7 -20.33 -5.29 -6.95
CA HIS A 7 -21.36 -4.26 -6.94
C HIS A 7 -22.33 -4.51 -8.09
N ILE A 8 -23.49 -5.05 -7.77
CA ILE A 8 -24.61 -5.14 -8.69
C ILE A 8 -25.52 -3.95 -8.39
N SER A 9 -25.57 -2.99 -9.30
CA SER A 9 -26.61 -1.95 -9.25
C SER A 9 -27.91 -2.58 -9.77
N THR A 10 -28.75 -3.03 -8.88
CA THR A 10 -30.09 -3.50 -9.24
C THR A 10 -31.02 -2.29 -9.43
N MET A 11 -31.56 -2.17 -10.61
CA MET A 11 -32.61 -1.20 -10.88
C MET A 11 -33.96 -1.73 -10.40
N ALA A 12 -34.59 -1.00 -9.50
CA ALA A 12 -36.01 -1.18 -9.24
C ALA A 12 -36.78 -0.77 -10.51
N ASN A 13 -37.35 -1.68 -11.22
CA ASN A 13 -38.10 -1.51 -12.48
C ASN A 13 -37.29 -1.58 -13.79
N TYR A 14 -36.52 -2.63 -13.96
CA TYR A 14 -35.83 -2.94 -15.22
C TYR A 14 -36.77 -2.90 -16.43
N PHE A 15 -38.05 -3.31 -16.30
CA PHE A 15 -39.03 -3.35 -17.38
C PHE A 15 -39.65 -2.00 -17.72
N SER A 16 -39.63 -1.02 -16.82
CA SER A 16 -40.17 0.30 -17.10
C SER A 16 -39.22 1.20 -17.89
N THR A 17 -37.92 0.88 -17.90
CA THR A 17 -36.91 1.60 -18.68
C THR A 17 -36.75 1.11 -20.09
N ALA A 18 -37.26 -0.07 -20.42
CA ALA A 18 -37.27 -0.61 -21.78
C ALA A 18 -38.21 0.18 -22.72
N ALA A 19 -39.06 1.05 -22.18
CA ALA A 19 -40.00 1.85 -22.94
C ALA A 19 -39.46 3.23 -23.38
N GLY A 20 -38.18 3.53 -23.25
CA GLY A 20 -37.55 4.70 -23.89
C GLY A 20 -37.97 6.07 -23.37
N GLY A 21 -38.37 6.18 -22.10
CA GLY A 21 -38.61 7.48 -21.47
C GLY A 21 -37.33 8.24 -21.11
N PRO A 22 -37.35 9.59 -20.98
CA PRO A 22 -36.23 10.38 -20.49
C PRO A 22 -35.89 9.96 -19.05
N GLY A 23 -34.75 9.32 -18.86
CA GLY A 23 -34.31 8.75 -17.60
C GLY A 23 -33.94 7.25 -17.65
N ALA A 24 -33.81 6.67 -18.84
CA ALA A 24 -33.34 5.30 -19.03
C ALA A 24 -31.95 5.14 -18.40
N THR A 25 -31.88 4.39 -17.31
CA THR A 25 -30.61 4.04 -16.66
C THR A 25 -30.09 2.72 -17.24
N SER A 26 -28.87 2.69 -17.68
CA SER A 26 -28.24 1.46 -18.14
C SER A 26 -27.81 0.63 -16.92
N PRO A 27 -28.10 -0.68 -16.87
CA PRO A 27 -27.56 -1.54 -15.83
C PRO A 27 -26.03 -1.56 -15.93
N SER A 28 -25.34 -1.32 -14.82
CA SER A 28 -23.88 -1.45 -14.74
C SER A 28 -23.51 -2.49 -13.69
N GLN A 29 -22.64 -3.40 -14.07
CA GLN A 29 -22.03 -4.35 -13.19
C GLN A 29 -20.53 -4.08 -13.16
N SER A 30 -19.98 -3.88 -11.97
CA SER A 30 -18.53 -3.81 -11.79
C SER A 30 -18.12 -4.84 -10.75
N SER A 31 -17.02 -5.51 -11.02
CA SER A 31 -16.41 -6.46 -10.10
C SER A 31 -14.94 -6.06 -9.94
N ASP A 32 -14.47 -6.01 -8.71
CA ASP A 32 -13.06 -5.76 -8.41
C ASP A 32 -12.55 -6.82 -7.44
N TRP A 33 -11.32 -7.27 -7.63
CA TRP A 33 -10.67 -8.20 -6.73
C TRP A 33 -9.16 -7.97 -6.70
N ASN A 34 -8.60 -8.19 -5.52
CA ASN A 34 -7.17 -8.26 -5.29
C ASN A 34 -6.87 -9.60 -4.60
N LYS A 35 -5.84 -10.29 -5.06
CA LYS A 35 -5.37 -11.54 -4.49
C LYS A 35 -3.94 -11.35 -4.03
N GLY A 36 -3.58 -11.95 -2.90
CA GLY A 36 -2.21 -11.90 -2.39
C GLY A 36 -1.77 -13.24 -1.84
N ALA A 37 -0.52 -13.57 -2.06
CA ALA A 37 0.17 -14.66 -1.39
C ALA A 37 1.36 -14.09 -0.62
N VAL A 38 1.56 -14.54 0.62
CA VAL A 38 2.67 -14.08 1.46
C VAL A 38 3.37 -15.29 2.06
N VAL A 39 4.70 -15.19 2.09
CA VAL A 39 5.58 -16.12 2.81
C VAL A 39 6.39 -15.29 3.79
N THR A 40 6.48 -15.74 5.02
CA THR A 40 7.27 -15.14 6.08
C THR A 40 8.17 -16.18 6.72
N GLY A 41 9.35 -15.76 7.16
CA GLY A 41 10.27 -16.60 7.90
C GLY A 41 11.02 -15.78 8.93
N GLN A 42 11.36 -16.40 10.05
CA GLN A 42 12.19 -15.82 11.11
C GLN A 42 13.24 -16.83 11.55
N ILE A 43 14.45 -16.35 11.78
CA ILE A 43 15.56 -17.11 12.34
C ILE A 43 16.02 -16.39 13.61
N GLY A 44 16.06 -17.13 14.72
CA GLY A 44 16.60 -16.66 16.00
C GLY A 44 17.89 -17.36 16.36
N TRP A 45 18.87 -16.61 16.86
CA TRP A 45 20.12 -17.12 17.38
C TRP A 45 20.30 -16.77 18.87
N LYS A 46 20.38 -17.81 19.69
CA LYS A 46 20.59 -17.70 21.15
C LYS A 46 19.61 -16.75 21.84
N GLU A 47 18.37 -16.67 21.37
CA GLU A 47 17.35 -15.75 21.90
C GLU A 47 17.82 -14.28 21.97
N THR A 48 18.84 -13.95 21.19
CA THR A 48 19.54 -12.67 21.26
C THR A 48 19.46 -11.90 19.93
N VAL A 49 19.65 -12.59 18.80
CA VAL A 49 19.57 -11.98 17.49
C VAL A 49 18.46 -12.67 16.70
N TYR A 50 17.61 -11.87 16.06
CA TYR A 50 16.53 -12.33 15.21
C TYR A 50 16.60 -11.65 13.88
N LEU A 51 16.45 -12.45 12.83
CA LEU A 51 16.31 -11.98 11.46
C LEU A 51 14.98 -12.48 10.91
N ASP A 52 14.22 -11.59 10.35
CA ASP A 52 12.95 -11.91 9.71
C ASP A 52 12.95 -11.46 8.25
N GLY A 53 12.25 -12.21 7.42
CA GLY A 53 12.06 -11.91 6.03
C GLY A 53 10.64 -12.21 5.60
N SER A 54 10.15 -11.44 4.67
CA SER A 54 8.86 -11.68 4.04
C SER A 54 8.92 -11.40 2.56
N TYR A 55 8.15 -12.14 1.80
CA TYR A 55 7.89 -11.88 0.41
C TYR A 55 6.39 -11.99 0.18
N ARG A 56 5.81 -10.94 -0.42
CA ARG A 56 4.40 -10.89 -0.80
C ARG A 56 4.28 -10.70 -2.29
N ARG A 57 3.37 -11.44 -2.94
CA ARG A 57 3.01 -11.25 -4.33
C ARG A 57 1.52 -10.98 -4.44
N ASP A 58 1.17 -9.86 -5.05
CA ASP A 58 -0.20 -9.41 -5.20
C ASP A 58 -0.59 -9.38 -6.67
N TRP A 59 -1.81 -9.85 -6.96
CA TRP A 59 -2.46 -9.80 -8.26
C TRP A 59 -3.64 -8.84 -8.18
N TYR A 60 -3.66 -7.88 -9.10
CA TYR A 60 -4.68 -6.84 -9.13
C TYR A 60 -5.50 -6.94 -10.40
N ARG A 61 -6.83 -7.06 -10.29
CA ARG A 61 -7.73 -7.02 -11.43
C ARG A 61 -7.59 -5.74 -12.25
N ALA A 62 -7.39 -4.60 -11.59
CA ALA A 62 -7.24 -3.31 -12.24
C ALA A 62 -6.14 -3.30 -13.31
N PHE A 63 -5.07 -4.09 -13.16
CA PHE A 63 -3.97 -4.17 -14.12
C PHE A 63 -4.23 -5.18 -15.25
N ARG A 64 -5.12 -6.15 -15.07
CA ARG A 64 -5.40 -7.18 -16.05
C ARG A 64 -5.85 -6.61 -17.39
N GLN A 65 -6.58 -5.52 -17.39
CA GLN A 65 -7.03 -4.81 -18.59
C GLN A 65 -5.88 -4.21 -19.41
N PHE A 66 -4.67 -4.08 -18.83
CA PHE A 66 -3.49 -3.55 -19.50
C PHE A 66 -2.46 -4.63 -19.86
N LYS A 67 -2.76 -5.90 -19.64
CA LYS A 67 -1.85 -7.02 -19.89
C LYS A 67 -1.38 -7.06 -21.34
N ASP A 68 -2.29 -6.86 -22.30
CA ASP A 68 -1.97 -6.84 -23.72
C ASP A 68 -1.10 -5.64 -24.14
N ARG A 69 -0.88 -4.69 -23.22
CA ARG A 69 -0.03 -3.50 -23.39
C ARG A 69 1.31 -3.62 -22.64
N GLY A 70 1.64 -4.83 -22.17
CA GLY A 70 2.89 -5.11 -21.47
C GLY A 70 2.93 -4.70 -19.99
N THR A 71 1.78 -4.40 -19.38
CA THR A 71 1.69 -4.14 -17.95
C THR A 71 1.49 -5.47 -17.21
N PRO A 72 2.35 -5.83 -16.24
CA PRO A 72 2.14 -6.99 -15.40
C PRO A 72 0.84 -6.87 -14.58
N GLU A 73 0.15 -7.97 -14.36
CA GLU A 73 -1.02 -8.01 -13.48
C GLU A 73 -0.65 -8.30 -12.01
N ASP A 74 0.61 -8.64 -11.77
CA ASP A 74 1.12 -9.01 -10.46
C ASP A 74 2.41 -8.28 -10.11
N TYR A 75 2.61 -8.06 -8.81
CA TYR A 75 3.75 -7.33 -8.26
C TYR A 75 4.23 -7.98 -6.98
N GLY A 76 5.56 -8.02 -6.81
CA GLY A 76 6.21 -8.55 -5.62
C GLY A 76 6.71 -7.45 -4.69
N TYR A 77 6.63 -7.72 -3.38
CA TYR A 77 7.06 -6.82 -2.32
C TYR A 77 7.86 -7.59 -1.29
N PHE A 78 8.93 -6.97 -0.80
CA PHE A 78 9.84 -7.57 0.17
C PHE A 78 9.75 -6.86 1.51
N GLY A 79 9.99 -7.64 2.56
CA GLY A 79 10.20 -7.12 3.89
C GLY A 79 11.37 -7.85 4.56
N PHE A 80 12.20 -7.09 5.28
CA PHE A 80 13.32 -7.61 6.05
C PHE A 80 13.34 -6.91 7.42
N GLY A 81 13.60 -7.68 8.44
CA GLY A 81 13.79 -7.17 9.79
C GLY A 81 14.99 -7.80 10.47
N ALA A 82 15.62 -7.03 11.32
CA ALA A 82 16.66 -7.50 12.21
C ALA A 82 16.50 -6.85 13.57
N ASN A 83 16.63 -7.63 14.63
CA ASN A 83 16.72 -7.11 15.97
C ASN A 83 17.76 -7.89 16.79
N ALA A 84 18.43 -7.19 17.70
CA ALA A 84 19.45 -7.76 18.55
C ALA A 84 19.34 -7.19 19.95
N ILE A 85 19.31 -8.05 20.96
CA ILE A 85 19.45 -7.69 22.38
C ILE A 85 20.95 -7.52 22.64
N VAL A 86 21.44 -6.29 22.45
CA VAL A 86 22.87 -5.98 22.52
C VAL A 86 23.41 -6.23 23.93
N SER A 87 22.60 -6.01 24.98
CA SER A 87 22.95 -6.31 26.36
C SER A 87 23.28 -7.80 26.63
N ASN A 88 22.85 -8.71 25.75
CA ASN A 88 23.23 -10.13 25.85
C ASN A 88 24.53 -10.46 25.12
N LEU A 89 25.05 -9.54 24.30
CA LEU A 89 26.24 -9.73 23.48
C LEU A 89 27.48 -9.09 24.10
N VAL A 90 27.28 -7.99 24.84
CA VAL A 90 28.37 -7.21 25.45
C VAL A 90 28.05 -6.91 26.91
N GLN A 91 29.09 -6.80 27.76
CA GLN A 91 28.91 -6.38 29.12
C GLN A 91 28.68 -4.87 29.14
N LEU A 92 27.54 -4.46 29.68
CA LEU A 92 27.18 -3.07 29.89
C LEU A 92 27.58 -2.64 31.33
N PRO A 93 27.83 -1.34 31.55
CA PRO A 93 27.98 -0.81 32.90
C PRO A 93 26.74 -1.08 33.76
N GLU A 94 26.88 -1.19 35.10
CA GLU A 94 25.78 -1.51 36.03
C GLU A 94 24.57 -0.56 35.94
N TRP A 95 24.78 0.68 35.57
CA TRP A 95 23.71 1.67 35.41
C TRP A 95 22.95 1.55 34.11
N PHE A 96 23.45 0.71 33.12
CA PHE A 96 22.84 0.47 31.82
C PHE A 96 22.37 -0.98 31.75
N ASN A 97 21.09 -1.20 31.96
CA ASN A 97 20.53 -2.53 32.24
C ASN A 97 20.13 -3.29 30.97
N TYR A 98 19.73 -2.58 29.92
CA TYR A 98 19.20 -3.22 28.71
C TYR A 98 19.44 -2.35 27.49
N LEU A 99 19.83 -2.97 26.39
CA LEU A 99 19.96 -2.33 25.09
C LEU A 99 19.51 -3.32 24.01
N LYS A 100 18.53 -2.89 23.23
CA LYS A 100 18.08 -3.59 22.03
C LYS A 100 18.18 -2.66 20.84
N TYR A 101 18.69 -3.18 19.75
CA TYR A 101 18.70 -2.53 18.46
C TYR A 101 17.68 -3.20 17.54
N ARG A 102 16.98 -2.41 16.74
CA ARG A 102 16.05 -2.89 15.71
C ARG A 102 16.24 -2.14 14.40
N ALA A 103 16.10 -2.84 13.29
CA ALA A 103 16.05 -2.24 11.97
C ALA A 103 15.09 -3.04 11.09
N SER A 104 14.34 -2.37 10.25
CA SER A 104 13.44 -3.01 9.31
C SER A 104 13.35 -2.25 8.00
N TYR A 105 13.08 -2.99 6.95
CA TYR A 105 12.73 -2.48 5.64
C TYR A 105 11.50 -3.23 5.14
N SER A 106 10.52 -2.51 4.63
CA SER A 106 9.32 -3.12 4.07
C SER A 106 8.84 -2.40 2.83
N GLU A 107 8.25 -3.16 1.93
CA GLU A 107 7.57 -2.68 0.75
C GLU A 107 6.12 -3.12 0.78
N VAL A 108 5.21 -2.22 0.41
CA VAL A 108 3.80 -2.52 0.22
C VAL A 108 3.29 -1.83 -1.04
N GLY A 109 2.36 -2.47 -1.73
CA GLY A 109 1.72 -1.92 -2.91
C GLY A 109 0.25 -1.67 -2.69
N ASN A 110 -0.28 -0.73 -3.46
CA ASN A 110 -1.70 -0.43 -3.52
C ASN A 110 -2.15 -0.37 -4.98
N SER A 111 -3.35 -0.90 -5.26
CA SER A 111 -3.92 -0.88 -6.60
C SER A 111 -4.28 0.53 -7.03
N ILE A 112 -4.29 0.76 -8.34
CA ILE A 112 -4.93 1.94 -8.92
C ILE A 112 -6.46 1.77 -8.90
N PRO A 113 -7.24 2.87 -8.93
CA PRO A 113 -8.69 2.79 -9.09
C PRO A 113 -9.09 1.99 -10.32
N GLY A 114 -10.09 1.11 -10.19
CA GLY A 114 -10.45 0.10 -11.18
C GLY A 114 -10.98 0.60 -12.54
N ILE A 115 -11.21 1.91 -12.68
CA ILE A 115 -11.82 2.47 -13.90
C ILE A 115 -10.92 3.54 -14.49
N VAL A 116 -10.04 3.14 -15.38
CA VAL A 116 -9.30 4.08 -16.22
C VAL A 116 -9.33 3.62 -17.65
N TYR A 117 -10.46 3.77 -18.30
CA TYR A 117 -10.63 3.45 -19.72
C TYR A 117 -10.47 4.69 -20.58
N ALA A 118 -9.55 4.65 -21.52
CA ALA A 118 -9.67 5.45 -22.71
C ALA A 118 -10.37 4.59 -23.77
N GLY A 119 -11.57 4.94 -24.09
CA GLY A 119 -12.37 4.29 -25.11
C GLY A 119 -13.46 5.22 -25.59
N ALA A 120 -14.10 4.87 -26.68
CA ALA A 120 -15.34 5.46 -27.09
C ALA A 120 -16.49 4.66 -26.46
N THR A 121 -17.42 5.34 -25.84
CA THR A 121 -18.69 4.74 -25.46
C THR A 121 -19.66 4.89 -26.60
N ARG A 122 -20.49 3.88 -26.82
CA ARG A 122 -21.55 4.00 -27.82
C ARG A 122 -22.77 4.67 -27.18
N ASN A 123 -23.23 5.78 -27.76
CA ASN A 123 -24.52 6.34 -27.41
C ASN A 123 -25.63 5.35 -27.84
N PHE A 124 -26.45 4.94 -26.88
CA PHE A 124 -27.43 3.88 -27.11
C PHE A 124 -28.58 4.35 -28.00
N GLU A 125 -28.93 5.63 -28.00
CA GLU A 125 -30.02 6.18 -28.79
C GLU A 125 -29.62 6.42 -30.23
N THR A 126 -28.43 6.94 -30.46
CA THR A 126 -27.97 7.33 -31.80
C THR A 126 -27.04 6.31 -32.46
N GLY A 127 -26.56 5.31 -31.69
CA GLY A 127 -25.53 4.39 -32.14
C GLY A 127 -24.15 5.03 -32.37
N ALA A 128 -24.01 6.34 -32.17
CA ALA A 128 -22.78 7.06 -32.41
C ALA A 128 -21.72 6.73 -31.37
N LEU A 129 -20.44 6.73 -31.80
CA LEU A 129 -19.31 6.60 -30.87
C LEU A 129 -19.03 7.96 -30.23
N VAL A 130 -19.15 8.03 -28.91
CA VAL A 130 -18.80 9.20 -28.12
C VAL A 130 -17.37 9.00 -27.59
N PRO A 131 -16.42 9.85 -27.96
CA PRO A 131 -15.06 9.77 -27.44
C PRO A 131 -15.03 9.86 -25.91
N SER A 132 -14.20 9.03 -25.29
CA SER A 132 -13.97 9.13 -23.85
C SER A 132 -13.33 10.48 -23.47
N SER A 133 -13.77 11.07 -22.36
CA SER A 133 -13.12 12.21 -21.74
C SER A 133 -11.77 11.86 -21.10
N TRP A 134 -11.39 10.59 -21.09
CA TRP A 134 -10.16 10.08 -20.51
C TRP A 134 -9.13 9.74 -21.58
N ALA A 135 -7.88 10.08 -21.32
CA ALA A 135 -6.76 9.60 -22.11
C ALA A 135 -6.40 8.17 -21.70
N THR A 136 -5.74 7.45 -22.59
CA THR A 136 -5.22 6.12 -22.29
C THR A 136 -4.17 6.20 -21.18
N PHE A 137 -4.33 5.41 -20.12
CA PHE A 137 -3.30 5.27 -19.11
C PHE A 137 -2.14 4.46 -19.70
N LYS A 138 -0.99 5.09 -19.81
CA LYS A 138 0.23 4.45 -20.32
C LYS A 138 1.02 3.85 -19.16
N ASN A 139 1.33 2.55 -19.25
CA ASN A 139 2.15 1.82 -18.28
C ASN A 139 1.71 2.01 -16.82
N PRO A 140 0.46 1.71 -16.46
CA PRO A 140 0.01 1.83 -15.09
C PRO A 140 0.81 0.91 -14.17
N ARG A 141 1.13 1.42 -12.99
CA ARG A 141 1.85 0.69 -11.95
C ARG A 141 1.11 0.84 -10.63
N PRO A 142 1.22 -0.12 -9.70
CA PRO A 142 0.71 0.07 -8.35
C PRO A 142 1.46 1.23 -7.66
N GLU A 143 0.77 1.93 -6.82
CA GLU A 143 1.42 2.79 -5.84
C GLU A 143 2.26 1.90 -4.94
N LYS A 144 3.48 2.33 -4.65
CA LYS A 144 4.42 1.58 -3.83
C LYS A 144 4.92 2.43 -2.69
N THR A 145 4.79 1.93 -1.47
CA THR A 145 5.43 2.50 -0.29
C THR A 145 6.60 1.62 0.12
N ALA A 146 7.78 2.21 0.22
CA ALA A 146 8.97 1.60 0.77
C ALA A 146 9.34 2.33 2.06
N SER A 147 9.43 1.60 3.17
CA SER A 147 9.70 2.12 4.50
C SER A 147 10.95 1.49 5.08
N PHE A 148 11.82 2.32 5.61
CA PHE A 148 12.97 1.92 6.41
C PHE A 148 12.83 2.52 7.81
N GLU A 149 12.99 1.69 8.82
CA GLU A 149 12.94 2.09 10.21
C GLU A 149 14.13 1.49 10.95
N THR A 150 14.74 2.26 11.86
CA THR A 150 15.77 1.77 12.77
C THR A 150 15.64 2.46 14.11
N GLY A 151 15.91 1.73 15.17
CA GLY A 151 15.74 2.27 16.51
C GLY A 151 16.50 1.49 17.58
N ILE A 152 16.57 2.12 18.72
CA ILE A 152 17.11 1.54 19.95
C ILE A 152 16.07 1.63 21.07
N GLU A 153 16.06 0.61 21.90
CA GLU A 153 15.32 0.55 23.15
C GLU A 153 16.33 0.32 24.28
N ALA A 154 16.34 1.19 25.26
CA ALA A 154 17.32 1.16 26.32
C ALA A 154 16.69 1.37 27.70
N LEU A 155 17.20 0.65 28.71
CA LEU A 155 16.80 0.78 30.11
C LEU A 155 18.02 1.09 30.96
N PHE A 156 17.86 2.04 31.86
CA PHE A 156 18.90 2.52 32.74
C PHE A 156 18.44 2.58 34.19
N LEU A 157 19.38 2.75 35.13
CA LEU A 157 19.13 3.00 36.56
C LEU A 157 18.22 1.95 37.19
N ASN A 158 18.57 0.68 37.06
CA ASN A 158 17.76 -0.46 37.52
C ASN A 158 16.33 -0.46 36.89
N ASN A 159 16.26 -0.24 35.58
CA ASN A 159 15.05 -0.20 34.78
C ASN A 159 14.09 0.96 35.13
N ARG A 160 14.55 1.97 35.86
CA ARG A 160 13.70 3.13 36.18
C ARG A 160 13.59 4.14 35.04
N LEU A 161 14.64 4.26 34.24
CA LEU A 161 14.66 5.17 33.09
C LEU A 161 14.61 4.34 31.81
N SER A 162 13.61 4.57 30.97
CA SER A 162 13.46 3.97 29.67
C SER A 162 13.63 5.01 28.57
N LEU A 163 14.27 4.60 27.48
CA LEU A 163 14.43 5.37 26.25
C LEU A 163 14.06 4.49 25.06
N ASP A 164 13.16 4.95 24.22
CA ASP A 164 12.93 4.42 22.88
C ASP A 164 13.23 5.55 21.87
N LEU A 165 14.13 5.30 20.95
CA LEU A 165 14.50 6.23 19.89
C LEU A 165 14.38 5.52 18.56
N THR A 166 13.56 6.08 17.66
CA THR A 166 13.31 5.50 16.33
C THR A 166 13.51 6.57 15.24
N TYR A 167 14.27 6.24 14.24
CA TYR A 167 14.32 6.95 12.97
C TYR A 167 13.50 6.20 11.92
N TYR A 168 12.68 6.91 11.16
CA TYR A 168 11.92 6.35 10.05
C TYR A 168 12.11 7.15 8.77
N ASN A 169 12.00 6.47 7.65
CA ASN A 169 12.02 7.05 6.31
C ASN A 169 11.11 6.23 5.40
N SER A 170 9.97 6.79 5.08
CA SER A 170 8.96 6.16 4.22
C SER A 170 8.85 6.93 2.91
N THR A 171 8.88 6.24 1.80
CA THR A 171 8.74 6.81 0.48
C THR A 171 7.61 6.14 -0.27
N MET A 172 6.57 6.91 -0.58
CA MET A 172 5.50 6.51 -1.48
C MET A 172 5.83 6.97 -2.90
N SER A 173 5.74 6.07 -3.87
CA SER A 173 6.07 6.30 -5.28
C SER A 173 4.97 5.79 -6.19
N ASN A 174 5.00 6.18 -7.47
CA ASN A 174 4.00 5.84 -8.46
C ASN A 174 2.58 6.28 -8.08
N LEU A 175 2.44 7.37 -7.34
CA LEU A 175 1.13 7.87 -6.93
C LEU A 175 0.23 8.08 -8.15
N TYR A 176 -0.99 7.57 -8.07
CA TYR A 176 -1.99 7.76 -9.08
C TYR A 176 -2.53 9.18 -9.03
N LEU A 177 -2.39 9.89 -10.12
CA LEU A 177 -2.89 11.25 -10.29
C LEU A 177 -3.69 11.36 -11.56
N VAL A 178 -4.64 12.28 -11.58
CA VAL A 178 -5.39 12.66 -12.76
C VAL A 178 -5.14 14.13 -13.06
N GLY A 179 -4.51 14.39 -14.18
CA GLY A 179 -4.38 15.72 -14.75
C GLY A 179 -5.46 15.99 -15.79
N THR A 180 -5.62 17.26 -16.18
CA THR A 180 -6.50 17.65 -17.28
C THR A 180 -5.68 18.43 -18.30
N ASN A 181 -5.77 18.07 -19.57
CA ASN A 181 -5.11 18.81 -20.64
C ASN A 181 -5.89 20.05 -21.07
N ALA A 182 -5.30 20.86 -21.93
CA ALA A 182 -5.91 22.09 -22.45
C ALA A 182 -7.25 21.86 -23.21
N SER A 183 -7.52 20.65 -23.69
CA SER A 183 -8.78 20.27 -24.33
C SER A 183 -9.80 19.65 -23.37
N GLY A 184 -9.58 19.75 -22.05
CA GLY A 184 -10.49 19.19 -21.04
C GLY A 184 -10.43 17.67 -20.85
N LYS A 185 -9.48 16.99 -21.50
CA LYS A 185 -9.34 15.54 -21.41
C LYS A 185 -8.57 15.16 -20.16
N GLN A 186 -9.10 14.22 -19.38
CA GLN A 186 -8.45 13.70 -18.17
C GLN A 186 -7.31 12.73 -18.55
N ILE A 187 -6.15 12.92 -17.94
CA ILE A 187 -4.93 12.12 -18.17
C ILE A 187 -4.55 11.43 -16.89
N PRO A 188 -4.79 10.11 -16.75
CA PRO A 188 -4.29 9.34 -15.62
C PRO A 188 -2.80 9.07 -15.75
N MET A 189 -2.08 9.18 -14.64
CA MET A 189 -0.64 8.98 -14.61
C MET A 189 -0.15 8.48 -13.24
N ASN A 190 0.96 7.74 -13.23
CA ASN A 190 1.76 7.47 -12.03
C ASN A 190 2.96 8.42 -12.03
N SER A 191 2.88 9.53 -11.32
CA SER A 191 3.84 10.61 -11.51
C SER A 191 4.43 11.20 -10.23
N ALA A 192 3.78 11.03 -9.08
CA ALA A 192 4.22 11.67 -7.87
C ALA A 192 5.00 10.71 -6.95
N LYS A 193 5.87 11.33 -6.15
CA LYS A 193 6.62 10.69 -5.07
C LYS A 193 6.51 11.55 -3.82
N ILE A 194 6.15 10.93 -2.70
CA ILE A 194 6.09 11.58 -1.40
C ILE A 194 7.09 10.88 -0.48
N ARG A 195 7.87 11.65 0.23
CA ARG A 195 8.80 11.16 1.24
C ARG A 195 8.41 11.71 2.60
N ASN A 196 8.31 10.83 3.57
CA ASN A 196 8.10 11.15 4.97
C ASN A 196 9.24 10.56 5.79
N GLN A 197 9.90 11.37 6.60
CA GLN A 197 11.01 10.92 7.45
C GLN A 197 11.01 11.70 8.76
N GLY A 198 11.43 11.07 9.83
CA GLY A 198 11.47 11.71 11.12
C GLY A 198 12.21 10.89 12.16
N ILE A 199 12.31 11.47 13.36
CA ILE A 199 12.82 10.83 14.55
C ILE A 199 11.71 10.92 15.60
N GLU A 200 11.45 9.80 16.26
CA GLU A 200 10.55 9.69 17.39
C GLU A 200 11.35 9.29 18.62
N ALA A 201 11.10 9.96 19.73
CA ALA A 201 11.76 9.67 20.99
C ALA A 201 10.72 9.59 22.11
N THR A 202 10.78 8.51 22.89
CA THR A 202 9.98 8.33 24.10
C THR A 202 10.91 8.13 25.27
N VAL A 203 10.70 8.89 26.34
CA VAL A 203 11.41 8.77 27.60
C VAL A 203 10.41 8.51 28.71
N GLY A 204 10.64 7.47 29.49
CA GLY A 204 9.82 7.11 30.63
C GLY A 204 10.67 7.06 31.90
N TYR A 205 10.11 7.47 33.03
CA TYR A 205 10.76 7.34 34.32
C TYR A 205 9.79 6.85 35.40
N ASP A 206 10.18 5.77 36.09
CA ASP A 206 9.39 5.18 37.17
C ASP A 206 9.80 5.75 38.51
N PHE A 207 8.91 6.56 39.12
CA PHE A 207 9.04 7.06 40.46
C PHE A 207 8.55 6.01 41.48
N LYS A 208 9.42 5.55 42.35
CA LYS A 208 9.01 4.76 43.53
C LYS A 208 8.86 5.71 44.70
N PHE A 209 7.63 5.95 45.10
CA PHE A 209 7.34 6.56 46.39
C PHE A 209 7.46 5.46 47.44
N GLY A 210 8.41 5.63 48.38
CA GLY A 210 8.65 4.72 49.49
C GLY A 210 7.53 4.72 50.51
#